data_fcfac65f6f62ac3167a8c48eebd43f2d
#
_entry.id   fcfac65f6f62ac3167a8c48eebd43f2d
#
_cell.length_a   1.000
_cell.length_b   1.000
_cell.length_c   1.000
_cell.angle_alpha   90.00
_cell.angle_beta   90.00
_cell.angle_gamma   90.00
#
_symmetry.space_group_name_H-M   'P 1'
#
loop_
_entity.id
_entity.type
_entity.pdbx_description
1 polymer ?
#
loop_
_entity_poly.entity_id
_entity_poly.type
_entity_poly.pdbx_seq_one_letter_code
_entity_poly.pdbx_strand_id
1 'polypeptide(L)'
;MSTFYFVAGASGSGKTAIMSDLKNILGDSIAVFDFDDIGVPDGADKKWRQKSTERWLQKLLSDGKDACLLGQIVLGEILACPSAKQIDKVNFLLLDVSDFERIQRLKKRNTYGIDQNMLNWSSWLRMHHQDPQWEQHVLIEDCWHELDFSVWDQLLNWNCKALVNSLDTTRLTLNQVAEFIANWINQNNDLNAYLLSHTPYKIIIDYNPSQADNDAVVEGLVVHYERQMGEPRDRELSVFLKNNLGEIFGGLQAHFDAESVYVEVLWVNETLRKKGYGTQLINAAEQEAIKHGCASSITDTWSFQAEEFYLKNGYERMGEIKNYWYEHSRIFLKKAL
;
A
#
# COMPACT_ATOMS: atom_id res chain seq x y z
N MET A 1 -31.35 3.61 -9.21
CA MET A 1 -30.97 3.33 -7.81
C MET A 1 -30.14 4.49 -7.33
N SER A 2 -30.37 4.94 -6.10
CA SER A 2 -29.62 6.07 -5.54
C SER A 2 -28.23 5.62 -5.10
N THR A 3 -27.25 6.48 -5.26
CA THR A 3 -25.86 6.23 -4.89
C THR A 3 -25.53 6.97 -3.60
N PHE A 4 -24.98 6.27 -2.62
CA PHE A 4 -24.60 6.86 -1.34
C PHE A 4 -23.12 6.89 -1.16
N TYR A 5 -22.61 8.04 -0.74
CA TYR A 5 -21.23 8.34 -0.46
C TYR A 5 -21.05 8.67 1.02
N PHE A 6 -20.15 8.00 1.69
CA PHE A 6 -19.84 8.21 3.10
C PHE A 6 -18.43 8.74 3.25
N VAL A 7 -18.30 9.93 3.82
CA VAL A 7 -17.01 10.58 4.06
C VAL A 7 -16.73 10.60 5.56
N ALA A 8 -15.89 9.66 5.98
CA ALA A 8 -15.56 9.44 7.38
C ALA A 8 -14.25 10.13 7.80
N GLY A 9 -13.98 10.12 9.08
CA GLY A 9 -12.70 10.55 9.66
C GLY A 9 -12.83 10.93 11.13
N ALA A 10 -11.74 10.83 11.88
CA ALA A 10 -11.68 11.31 13.26
C ALA A 10 -11.73 12.85 13.33
N SER A 11 -11.93 13.40 14.53
CA SER A 11 -11.89 14.85 14.73
C SER A 11 -10.55 15.45 14.24
N GLY A 12 -10.61 16.63 13.66
CA GLY A 12 -9.44 17.30 13.07
C GLY A 12 -9.12 16.92 11.62
N SER A 13 -9.83 15.95 11.00
CA SER A 13 -9.62 15.58 9.57
C SER A 13 -10.20 16.60 8.55
N GLY A 14 -11.00 17.58 8.99
CA GLY A 14 -11.48 18.65 8.13
C GLY A 14 -12.93 18.54 7.64
N LYS A 15 -13.64 17.45 7.92
CA LYS A 15 -15.02 17.17 7.43
C LYS A 15 -16.00 18.35 7.48
N THR A 16 -16.23 18.86 8.68
CA THR A 16 -17.18 19.97 8.90
C THR A 16 -16.71 21.27 8.23
N ALA A 17 -15.40 21.49 8.15
CA ALA A 17 -14.84 22.71 7.56
C ALA A 17 -15.02 22.80 6.03
N ILE A 18 -15.18 21.69 5.34
CA ILE A 18 -15.35 21.63 3.89
C ILE A 18 -16.81 21.59 3.43
N MET A 19 -17.76 21.51 4.36
CA MET A 19 -19.18 21.28 4.04
C MET A 19 -19.77 22.30 3.10
N SER A 20 -19.50 23.61 3.34
CA SER A 20 -20.03 24.68 2.49
C SER A 20 -19.44 24.65 1.08
N ASP A 21 -18.14 24.43 0.98
CA ASP A 21 -17.43 24.36 -0.31
C ASP A 21 -17.90 23.16 -1.11
N LEU A 22 -18.04 22.00 -0.46
CA LEU A 22 -18.52 20.77 -1.08
C LEU A 22 -19.97 20.93 -1.59
N LYS A 23 -20.87 21.53 -0.79
CA LYS A 23 -22.24 21.85 -1.22
C LYS A 23 -22.26 22.76 -2.45
N ASN A 24 -21.41 23.78 -2.47
CA ASN A 24 -21.31 24.71 -3.59
C ASN A 24 -20.81 24.01 -4.88
N ILE A 25 -19.82 23.11 -4.76
CA ILE A 25 -19.25 22.40 -5.92
C ILE A 25 -20.25 21.38 -6.49
N LEU A 26 -20.90 20.60 -5.62
CA LEU A 26 -21.84 19.54 -6.04
C LEU A 26 -23.22 20.07 -6.46
N GLY A 27 -23.60 21.26 -6.00
CA GLY A 27 -24.90 21.88 -6.29
C GLY A 27 -26.06 20.99 -5.86
N ASP A 28 -27.13 20.98 -6.68
CA ASP A 28 -28.36 20.21 -6.41
C ASP A 28 -28.27 18.73 -6.85
N SER A 29 -27.19 18.34 -7.48
CA SER A 29 -27.03 16.99 -8.03
C SER A 29 -26.85 15.91 -6.94
N ILE A 30 -26.19 16.27 -5.84
CA ILE A 30 -25.91 15.40 -4.70
C ILE A 30 -26.28 16.10 -3.40
N ALA A 31 -27.14 15.48 -2.61
CA ALA A 31 -27.52 16.02 -1.30
C ALA A 31 -26.35 15.79 -0.30
N VAL A 32 -25.85 16.86 0.32
CA VAL A 32 -24.71 16.79 1.27
C VAL A 32 -25.20 17.04 2.70
N PHE A 33 -24.95 16.07 3.57
CA PHE A 33 -25.37 16.07 4.97
C PHE A 33 -24.20 15.97 5.93
N ASP A 34 -24.32 16.61 7.12
CA ASP A 34 -23.48 16.33 8.27
C ASP A 34 -24.15 15.25 9.13
N PHE A 35 -23.36 14.27 9.60
CA PHE A 35 -23.88 13.21 10.48
C PHE A 35 -24.51 13.80 11.76
N ASP A 36 -23.99 14.91 12.24
CA ASP A 36 -24.44 15.56 13.46
C ASP A 36 -25.78 16.32 13.26
N ASP A 37 -26.24 16.53 12.03
CA ASP A 37 -27.56 17.14 11.72
C ASP A 37 -28.74 16.31 12.28
N ILE A 38 -28.51 15.04 12.66
CA ILE A 38 -29.52 14.19 13.31
C ILE A 38 -29.78 14.57 14.77
N GLY A 39 -28.96 15.48 15.32
CA GLY A 39 -28.98 15.94 16.70
C GLY A 39 -28.13 15.06 17.62
N VAL A 40 -27.06 15.62 18.14
CA VAL A 40 -26.11 14.94 19.05
C VAL A 40 -26.50 15.28 20.50
N PRO A 41 -26.94 14.31 21.32
CA PRO A 41 -27.25 14.55 22.71
C PRO A 41 -25.99 14.67 23.56
N ASP A 42 -26.10 15.31 24.72
CA ASP A 42 -25.06 15.29 25.73
C ASP A 42 -24.77 13.85 26.14
N GLY A 43 -23.49 13.46 26.18
CA GLY A 43 -23.06 12.11 26.53
C GLY A 43 -23.29 11.06 25.42
N ALA A 44 -23.39 11.50 24.16
CA ALA A 44 -23.47 10.60 23.02
C ALA A 44 -22.33 9.55 23.04
N ASP A 45 -22.73 8.29 23.05
CA ASP A 45 -21.85 7.13 23.14
C ASP A 45 -21.79 6.32 21.83
N LYS A 46 -21.09 5.20 21.85
CA LYS A 46 -21.01 4.26 20.73
C LYS A 46 -22.40 3.77 20.29
N LYS A 47 -23.27 3.41 21.23
CA LYS A 47 -24.63 2.93 20.90
C LYS A 47 -25.48 4.00 20.22
N TRP A 48 -25.36 5.25 20.69
CA TRP A 48 -26.01 6.38 20.02
C TRP A 48 -25.51 6.55 18.58
N ARG A 49 -24.20 6.52 18.37
CA ARG A 49 -23.60 6.61 17.01
C ARG A 49 -24.11 5.49 16.11
N GLN A 50 -24.14 4.28 16.57
CA GLN A 50 -24.60 3.10 15.82
C GLN A 50 -26.07 3.21 15.43
N LYS A 51 -26.95 3.60 16.36
CA LYS A 51 -28.36 3.89 16.09
C LYS A 51 -28.54 5.03 15.10
N SER A 52 -27.72 6.07 15.22
CA SER A 52 -27.77 7.23 14.34
C SER A 52 -27.28 6.88 12.93
N THR A 53 -26.32 5.96 12.79
CA THR A 53 -25.92 5.41 11.48
C THR A 53 -27.11 4.74 10.81
N GLU A 54 -27.86 3.86 11.49
CA GLU A 54 -29.05 3.23 10.93
C GLU A 54 -30.13 4.25 10.57
N ARG A 55 -30.37 5.25 11.41
CA ARG A 55 -31.35 6.33 11.11
C ARG A 55 -30.97 7.11 9.85
N TRP A 56 -29.69 7.37 9.65
CA TRP A 56 -29.19 7.99 8.43
C TRP A 56 -29.41 7.10 7.22
N LEU A 57 -29.12 5.81 7.30
CA LEU A 57 -29.37 4.87 6.19
C LEU A 57 -30.85 4.84 5.81
N GLN A 58 -31.76 4.76 6.80
CA GLN A 58 -33.21 4.79 6.57
C GLN A 58 -33.64 6.11 5.88
N LYS A 59 -33.11 7.25 6.35
CA LYS A 59 -33.40 8.56 5.76
C LYS A 59 -32.93 8.62 4.31
N LEU A 60 -31.68 8.25 4.04
CA LEU A 60 -31.11 8.28 2.68
C LEU A 60 -31.88 7.36 1.72
N LEU A 61 -32.29 6.18 2.18
CA LEU A 61 -33.10 5.25 1.39
C LEU A 61 -34.49 5.82 1.12
N SER A 62 -35.12 6.47 2.11
CA SER A 62 -36.44 7.07 1.95
C SER A 62 -36.45 8.31 1.02
N ASP A 63 -35.38 9.12 1.08
CA ASP A 63 -35.22 10.31 0.24
C ASP A 63 -35.02 9.94 -1.24
N GLY A 64 -34.44 8.74 -1.50
CA GLY A 64 -34.33 8.18 -2.84
C GLY A 64 -33.48 8.99 -3.83
N LYS A 65 -32.55 9.81 -3.32
CA LYS A 65 -31.63 10.67 -4.10
C LYS A 65 -30.18 10.32 -3.81
N ASP A 66 -29.31 10.62 -4.75
CA ASP A 66 -27.89 10.53 -4.53
C ASP A 66 -27.44 11.47 -3.39
N ALA A 67 -26.65 10.97 -2.47
CA ALA A 67 -26.31 11.70 -1.26
C ALA A 67 -24.88 11.41 -0.77
N CYS A 68 -24.29 12.42 -0.14
CA CYS A 68 -23.01 12.37 0.54
C CYS A 68 -23.19 12.69 2.03
N LEU A 69 -22.87 11.76 2.90
CA LEU A 69 -22.95 11.91 4.35
C LEU A 69 -21.52 12.02 4.93
N LEU A 70 -21.22 13.15 5.57
CA LEU A 70 -19.95 13.37 6.25
C LEU A 70 -20.10 13.20 7.77
N GLY A 71 -19.14 12.56 8.44
CA GLY A 71 -19.21 12.46 9.90
C GLY A 71 -18.21 11.50 10.53
N GLN A 72 -18.42 11.21 11.81
CA GLN A 72 -17.72 10.12 12.51
C GLN A 72 -18.42 8.78 12.21
N ILE A 73 -18.36 8.37 10.97
CA ILE A 73 -19.01 7.18 10.44
C ILE A 73 -17.96 6.07 10.40
N VAL A 74 -18.37 4.83 10.67
CA VAL A 74 -17.49 3.66 10.65
C VAL A 74 -18.00 2.67 9.63
N LEU A 75 -17.13 2.25 8.71
CA LEU A 75 -17.50 1.37 7.60
C LEU A 75 -18.17 0.07 8.09
N GLY A 76 -17.56 -0.60 9.07
CA GLY A 76 -18.11 -1.82 9.61
C GLY A 76 -19.48 -1.66 10.29
N GLU A 77 -19.76 -0.48 10.89
CA GLU A 77 -21.09 -0.18 11.45
C GLU A 77 -22.12 0.02 10.34
N ILE A 78 -21.76 0.70 9.24
CA ILE A 78 -22.65 0.84 8.07
C ILE A 78 -23.06 -0.55 7.57
N LEU A 79 -22.09 -1.42 7.35
CA LEU A 79 -22.32 -2.76 6.80
C LEU A 79 -23.13 -3.66 7.73
N ALA A 80 -23.01 -3.47 9.06
CA ALA A 80 -23.74 -4.21 10.08
C ALA A 80 -25.17 -3.68 10.32
N CYS A 81 -25.53 -2.51 9.83
CA CYS A 81 -26.85 -1.93 10.00
C CYS A 81 -27.95 -2.73 9.28
N PRO A 82 -29.16 -2.90 9.89
CA PRO A 82 -30.27 -3.59 9.26
C PRO A 82 -30.61 -3.10 7.86
N SER A 83 -30.61 -1.78 7.64
CA SER A 83 -30.93 -1.16 6.36
C SER A 83 -29.84 -1.31 5.30
N ALA A 84 -28.61 -1.71 5.67
CA ALA A 84 -27.49 -1.90 4.73
C ALA A 84 -27.79 -2.97 3.66
N LYS A 85 -28.68 -3.91 3.94
CA LYS A 85 -29.12 -4.95 2.98
C LYS A 85 -29.84 -4.37 1.75
N GLN A 86 -30.37 -3.16 1.85
CA GLN A 86 -31.08 -2.44 0.78
C GLN A 86 -30.14 -1.56 -0.06
N ILE A 87 -28.88 -1.47 0.31
CA ILE A 87 -27.85 -0.70 -0.39
C ILE A 87 -27.01 -1.67 -1.21
N ASP A 88 -26.96 -1.49 -2.53
CA ASP A 88 -26.20 -2.37 -3.41
C ASP A 88 -24.69 -2.19 -3.22
N LYS A 89 -24.24 -0.94 -3.09
CA LYS A 89 -22.84 -0.59 -2.95
C LYS A 89 -22.64 0.59 -2.00
N VAL A 90 -21.70 0.44 -1.09
CA VAL A 90 -21.26 1.51 -0.18
C VAL A 90 -20.01 2.16 -0.77
N ASN A 91 -20.07 3.46 -1.08
CA ASN A 91 -18.89 4.24 -1.45
C ASN A 91 -18.37 4.94 -0.20
N PHE A 92 -17.17 4.60 0.22
CA PHE A 92 -16.60 5.03 1.50
C PHE A 92 -15.23 5.69 1.32
N LEU A 93 -15.07 6.89 1.87
CA LEU A 93 -13.82 7.63 1.87
C LEU A 93 -13.43 7.99 3.30
N LEU A 94 -12.24 7.58 3.73
CA LEU A 94 -11.65 8.00 4.99
C LEU A 94 -10.80 9.26 4.78
N LEU A 95 -11.18 10.37 5.40
CA LEU A 95 -10.31 11.54 5.52
C LEU A 95 -9.38 11.33 6.71
N ASP A 96 -8.10 11.21 6.44
CA ASP A 96 -7.07 11.11 7.45
C ASP A 96 -6.20 12.37 7.49
N VAL A 97 -5.41 12.50 8.52
CA VAL A 97 -4.42 13.56 8.72
C VAL A 97 -3.38 13.07 9.69
N SER A 98 -2.11 13.43 9.50
CA SER A 98 -1.05 13.05 10.43
C SER A 98 -1.39 13.45 11.86
N ASP A 99 -0.98 12.63 12.82
CA ASP A 99 -1.33 12.84 14.24
C ASP A 99 -0.84 14.19 14.77
N PHE A 100 0.35 14.62 14.33
CA PHE A 100 0.87 15.93 14.69
C PHE A 100 -0.04 17.07 14.18
N GLU A 101 -0.36 17.07 12.90
CA GLU A 101 -1.21 18.09 12.27
C GLU A 101 -2.63 18.06 12.87
N ARG A 102 -3.17 16.87 13.16
CA ARG A 102 -4.45 16.69 13.84
C ARG A 102 -4.50 17.46 15.16
N ILE A 103 -3.48 17.27 16.00
CA ILE A 103 -3.39 17.97 17.28
C ILE A 103 -3.25 19.48 17.10
N GLN A 104 -2.49 19.93 16.09
CA GLN A 104 -2.39 21.38 15.80
C GLN A 104 -3.75 21.97 15.36
N ARG A 105 -4.48 21.30 14.49
CA ARG A 105 -5.82 21.72 14.04
C ARG A 105 -6.81 21.79 15.21
N LEU A 106 -6.80 20.78 16.10
CA LEU A 106 -7.69 20.74 17.26
C LEU A 106 -7.33 21.83 18.29
N LYS A 107 -6.05 22.06 18.56
CA LYS A 107 -5.59 23.16 19.40
C LYS A 107 -6.03 24.53 18.85
N LYS A 108 -5.87 24.77 17.55
CA LYS A 108 -6.27 26.03 16.91
C LYS A 108 -7.79 26.25 17.00
N ARG A 109 -8.59 25.21 16.94
CA ARG A 109 -10.07 25.28 17.10
C ARG A 109 -10.50 25.44 18.55
N ASN A 110 -9.63 25.21 19.53
CA ASN A 110 -9.93 25.17 20.97
C ASN A 110 -11.11 24.23 21.30
N THR A 111 -11.11 23.04 20.72
CA THR A 111 -12.20 22.05 20.88
C THR A 111 -11.71 20.84 21.66
N TYR A 112 -12.62 19.91 21.97
CA TYR A 112 -12.35 18.64 22.63
C TYR A 112 -11.48 17.69 21.75
N GLY A 113 -10.97 16.62 22.36
CA GLY A 113 -10.23 15.57 21.66
C GLY A 113 -8.76 15.88 21.43
N ILE A 114 -8.16 16.75 22.25
CA ILE A 114 -6.72 17.05 22.23
C ILE A 114 -6.02 16.10 23.21
N ASP A 115 -6.22 14.81 23.05
CA ASP A 115 -5.76 13.79 23.97
C ASP A 115 -5.36 12.48 23.26
N GLN A 116 -4.80 11.56 24.03
CA GLN A 116 -4.36 10.25 23.53
C GLN A 116 -5.53 9.41 23.01
N ASN A 117 -6.75 9.57 23.57
CA ASN A 117 -7.90 8.79 23.12
C ASN A 117 -8.27 9.12 21.66
N MET A 118 -8.15 10.40 21.27
CA MET A 118 -8.38 10.81 19.89
C MET A 118 -7.33 10.22 18.94
N LEU A 119 -6.06 10.14 19.36
CA LEU A 119 -5.01 9.50 18.55
C LEU A 119 -5.24 7.99 18.44
N ASN A 120 -5.58 7.33 19.53
CA ASN A 120 -5.93 5.91 19.51
C ASN A 120 -7.12 5.63 18.59
N TRP A 121 -8.16 6.46 18.65
CA TRP A 121 -9.32 6.35 17.77
C TRP A 121 -8.96 6.56 16.30
N SER A 122 -8.15 7.56 16.00
CA SER A 122 -7.74 7.80 14.60
C SER A 122 -6.87 6.67 14.05
N SER A 123 -5.97 6.12 14.86
CA SER A 123 -5.16 4.97 14.48
C SER A 123 -6.00 3.71 14.26
N TRP A 124 -6.96 3.46 15.17
CA TRP A 124 -7.88 2.36 15.02
C TRP A 124 -8.73 2.48 13.74
N LEU A 125 -9.23 3.68 13.40
CA LEU A 125 -9.98 3.91 12.16
C LEU A 125 -9.16 3.60 10.91
N ARG A 126 -7.87 3.98 10.89
CA ARG A 126 -6.96 3.65 9.77
C ARG A 126 -6.82 2.14 9.58
N MET A 127 -6.60 1.41 10.67
CA MET A 127 -6.46 -0.05 10.63
C MET A 127 -7.77 -0.73 10.21
N HIS A 128 -8.89 -0.36 10.83
CA HIS A 128 -10.20 -0.89 10.48
C HIS A 128 -10.58 -0.63 9.02
N HIS A 129 -10.14 0.49 8.45
CA HIS A 129 -10.36 0.83 7.05
C HIS A 129 -9.65 -0.17 6.10
N GLN A 130 -8.49 -0.68 6.47
CA GLN A 130 -7.71 -1.63 5.69
C GLN A 130 -8.05 -3.09 6.03
N ASP A 131 -8.16 -3.39 7.31
CA ASP A 131 -8.39 -4.74 7.83
C ASP A 131 -9.62 -4.78 8.76
N PRO A 132 -10.76 -5.32 8.28
CA PRO A 132 -11.98 -5.44 9.09
C PRO A 132 -11.85 -6.42 10.25
N GLN A 133 -10.87 -7.29 10.24
CA GLN A 133 -10.67 -8.31 11.28
C GLN A 133 -9.83 -7.77 12.46
N TRP A 134 -9.14 -6.64 12.27
CA TRP A 134 -8.27 -6.11 13.30
C TRP A 134 -9.06 -5.43 14.43
N GLU A 135 -8.87 -5.90 15.67
CA GLU A 135 -9.46 -5.32 16.90
C GLU A 135 -10.98 -5.02 16.78
N GLN A 136 -11.74 -5.99 16.30
CA GLN A 136 -13.19 -5.89 16.08
C GLN A 136 -13.97 -5.56 17.36
N HIS A 137 -13.45 -5.96 18.52
CA HIS A 137 -14.12 -5.76 19.81
C HIS A 137 -14.43 -4.29 20.09
N VAL A 138 -13.65 -3.35 19.55
CA VAL A 138 -13.89 -1.91 19.65
C VAL A 138 -15.30 -1.51 19.21
N LEU A 139 -15.86 -2.17 18.21
CA LEU A 139 -17.23 -1.95 17.73
C LEU A 139 -18.25 -2.91 18.32
N ILE A 140 -17.88 -4.17 18.52
CA ILE A 140 -18.80 -5.27 18.85
C ILE A 140 -19.16 -5.28 20.34
N GLU A 141 -18.18 -5.06 21.24
CA GLU A 141 -18.45 -5.01 22.68
C GLU A 141 -19.45 -3.92 23.00
N ASP A 142 -20.45 -4.21 23.81
CA ASP A 142 -21.51 -3.27 24.19
C ASP A 142 -22.15 -2.51 23.00
N CYS A 143 -22.25 -3.12 21.84
CA CYS A 143 -22.88 -2.51 20.67
C CYS A 143 -24.41 -2.38 20.82
N TRP A 144 -25.02 -1.67 19.89
CA TRP A 144 -26.47 -1.69 19.72
C TRP A 144 -26.91 -3.06 19.18
N HIS A 145 -27.87 -3.67 19.82
CA HIS A 145 -28.24 -5.09 19.66
C HIS A 145 -28.84 -5.46 18.29
N GLU A 146 -29.24 -4.48 17.46
CA GLU A 146 -29.77 -4.75 16.13
C GLU A 146 -28.68 -4.79 15.03
N LEU A 147 -27.42 -4.48 15.37
CA LEU A 147 -26.32 -4.61 14.42
C LEU A 147 -25.97 -6.09 14.20
N ASP A 148 -25.83 -6.47 12.95
CA ASP A 148 -25.43 -7.82 12.54
C ASP A 148 -23.99 -7.80 11.99
N PHE A 149 -23.03 -8.02 12.86
CA PHE A 149 -21.61 -8.07 12.48
C PHE A 149 -21.21 -9.38 11.80
N SER A 150 -22.07 -10.41 11.75
CA SER A 150 -21.77 -11.67 11.05
C SER A 150 -21.60 -11.48 9.54
N VAL A 151 -22.08 -10.37 9.00
CA VAL A 151 -21.86 -9.97 7.62
C VAL A 151 -20.36 -9.85 7.29
N TRP A 152 -19.51 -9.54 8.26
CA TRP A 152 -18.05 -9.41 8.06
C TRP A 152 -17.38 -10.75 7.77
N ASP A 153 -17.89 -11.84 8.31
CA ASP A 153 -17.36 -13.19 8.09
C ASP A 153 -17.54 -13.65 6.64
N GLN A 154 -18.49 -13.03 5.93
CA GLN A 154 -18.79 -13.31 4.53
C GLN A 154 -17.93 -12.49 3.57
N LEU A 155 -17.20 -11.50 4.08
CA LEU A 155 -16.36 -10.62 3.30
C LEU A 155 -14.90 -11.09 3.39
N LEU A 156 -14.28 -11.40 2.25
CA LEU A 156 -12.82 -11.64 2.18
C LEU A 156 -12.05 -10.35 2.46
N ASN A 157 -12.62 -9.24 2.00
CA ASN A 157 -12.19 -7.87 2.27
C ASN A 157 -13.40 -6.94 2.06
N TRP A 158 -13.27 -5.64 2.34
CA TRP A 158 -14.36 -4.68 2.12
C TRP A 158 -14.83 -4.57 0.67
N ASN A 159 -13.98 -4.94 -0.32
CA ASN A 159 -14.22 -4.69 -1.74
C ASN A 159 -15.41 -5.45 -2.34
N CYS A 160 -15.91 -6.49 -1.68
CA CYS A 160 -17.09 -7.22 -2.18
C CYS A 160 -18.37 -6.39 -2.11
N LYS A 161 -18.51 -5.46 -1.16
CA LYS A 161 -19.70 -4.61 -1.01
C LYS A 161 -19.42 -3.12 -0.90
N ALA A 162 -18.20 -2.74 -0.60
CA ALA A 162 -17.80 -1.36 -0.44
C ALA A 162 -16.68 -1.00 -1.40
N LEU A 163 -16.76 0.18 -2.01
CA LEU A 163 -15.60 0.83 -2.62
C LEU A 163 -14.95 1.71 -1.57
N VAL A 164 -13.75 1.34 -1.15
CA VAL A 164 -13.08 1.91 0.02
C VAL A 164 -11.85 2.68 -0.41
N ASN A 165 -11.82 3.97 -0.06
CA ASN A 165 -10.72 4.88 -0.39
C ASN A 165 -10.26 5.64 0.85
N SER A 166 -9.03 6.19 0.83
CA SER A 166 -8.54 7.10 1.85
C SER A 166 -7.88 8.34 1.22
N LEU A 167 -7.96 9.47 1.93
CA LEU A 167 -7.32 10.72 1.55
C LEU A 167 -6.55 11.30 2.73
N ASP A 168 -5.22 11.43 2.59
CA ASP A 168 -4.41 12.19 3.55
C ASP A 168 -4.57 13.69 3.30
N THR A 169 -5.17 14.38 4.27
CA THR A 169 -5.43 15.82 4.22
C THR A 169 -4.33 16.65 4.88
N THR A 170 -3.23 16.06 5.32
CA THR A 170 -2.17 16.71 6.11
C THR A 170 -1.65 17.99 5.45
N ARG A 171 -1.47 17.96 4.14
CA ARG A 171 -0.89 19.06 3.35
C ARG A 171 -1.88 19.74 2.40
N LEU A 172 -3.15 19.34 2.43
CA LEU A 172 -4.17 19.89 1.55
C LEU A 172 -4.89 21.07 2.20
N THR A 173 -5.24 22.06 1.39
CA THR A 173 -6.17 23.13 1.79
C THR A 173 -7.60 22.60 1.83
N LEU A 174 -8.49 23.30 2.54
CA LEU A 174 -9.91 22.91 2.62
C LEU A 174 -10.56 22.84 1.22
N ASN A 175 -10.25 23.81 0.37
CA ASN A 175 -10.77 23.83 -1.00
C ASN A 175 -10.29 22.60 -1.81
N GLN A 176 -9.01 22.25 -1.72
CA GLN A 176 -8.49 21.04 -2.38
C GLN A 176 -9.15 19.76 -1.88
N VAL A 177 -9.44 19.66 -0.57
CA VAL A 177 -10.18 18.51 -0.02
C VAL A 177 -11.61 18.46 -0.56
N ALA A 178 -12.31 19.61 -0.63
CA ALA A 178 -13.66 19.66 -1.15
C ALA A 178 -13.72 19.32 -2.65
N GLU A 179 -12.81 19.88 -3.46
CA GLU A 179 -12.69 19.58 -4.90
C GLU A 179 -12.38 18.09 -5.11
N PHE A 180 -11.50 17.53 -4.28
CA PHE A 180 -11.17 16.13 -4.33
C PHE A 180 -12.39 15.23 -4.09
N ILE A 181 -13.16 15.49 -3.03
CA ILE A 181 -14.36 14.71 -2.72
C ILE A 181 -15.39 14.85 -3.84
N ALA A 182 -15.58 16.06 -4.37
CA ALA A 182 -16.52 16.30 -5.47
C ALA A 182 -16.11 15.52 -6.74
N ASN A 183 -14.84 15.50 -7.06
CA ASN A 183 -14.34 14.72 -8.20
C ASN A 183 -14.45 13.20 -7.95
N TRP A 184 -14.15 12.73 -6.74
CA TRP A 184 -14.37 11.33 -6.36
C TRP A 184 -15.82 10.89 -6.54
N ILE A 185 -16.77 11.76 -6.21
CA ILE A 185 -18.21 11.52 -6.40
C ILE A 185 -18.56 11.52 -7.90
N ASN A 186 -18.09 12.49 -8.67
CA ASN A 186 -18.48 12.71 -10.06
C ASN A 186 -17.83 11.78 -11.09
N GLN A 187 -16.63 11.24 -10.79
CA GLN A 187 -15.81 10.48 -11.75
C GLN A 187 -15.83 8.95 -11.50
N ASN A 188 -16.90 8.41 -10.96
CA ASN A 188 -16.98 6.97 -10.63
C ASN A 188 -15.79 6.45 -9.81
N ASN A 189 -15.24 7.29 -8.93
CA ASN A 189 -14.27 6.90 -7.93
C ASN A 189 -12.83 6.64 -8.41
N ASP A 190 -12.39 7.16 -9.55
CA ASP A 190 -10.96 7.10 -9.93
C ASP A 190 -10.16 8.19 -9.19
N LEU A 191 -9.90 7.90 -7.92
CA LEU A 191 -9.17 8.73 -6.99
C LEU A 191 -7.72 8.94 -7.39
N ASN A 192 -7.10 7.90 -7.96
CA ASN A 192 -5.69 7.91 -8.33
C ASN A 192 -5.44 8.86 -9.49
N ALA A 193 -6.33 8.90 -10.49
CA ALA A 193 -6.20 9.81 -11.62
C ALA A 193 -6.27 11.30 -11.18
N TYR A 194 -7.12 11.63 -10.21
CA TYR A 194 -7.21 12.99 -9.68
C TYR A 194 -5.98 13.40 -8.86
N LEU A 195 -5.50 12.54 -7.96
CA LEU A 195 -4.29 12.79 -7.17
C LEU A 195 -3.07 13.03 -8.07
N LEU A 196 -2.92 12.21 -9.11
CA LEU A 196 -1.84 12.34 -10.09
C LEU A 196 -1.85 13.69 -10.83
N SER A 197 -3.03 14.28 -11.05
CA SER A 197 -3.17 15.52 -11.81
C SER A 197 -3.10 16.81 -10.96
N HIS A 198 -3.35 16.76 -9.65
CA HIS A 198 -3.54 17.94 -8.80
C HIS A 198 -2.61 18.04 -7.59
N THR A 199 -1.82 17.01 -7.28
CA THR A 199 -0.85 17.06 -6.19
C THR A 199 0.50 17.56 -6.71
N PRO A 200 1.06 18.65 -6.16
CA PRO A 200 2.40 19.10 -6.56
C PRO A 200 3.44 18.09 -6.07
N TYR A 201 4.12 17.46 -7.01
CA TYR A 201 5.22 16.55 -6.70
C TYR A 201 6.49 17.34 -6.41
N LYS A 202 7.25 16.88 -5.42
CA LYS A 202 8.58 17.39 -5.12
C LYS A 202 9.59 16.27 -5.21
N ILE A 203 10.72 16.57 -5.85
CA ILE A 203 11.88 15.67 -5.80
C ILE A 203 12.62 15.97 -4.50
N ILE A 204 12.76 14.96 -3.67
CA ILE A 204 13.49 15.03 -2.40
C ILE A 204 14.70 14.11 -2.51
N ILE A 205 15.88 14.63 -2.16
CA ILE A 205 17.10 13.81 -2.05
C ILE A 205 17.25 13.45 -0.59
N ASP A 206 17.18 12.15 -0.28
CA ASP A 206 17.37 11.62 1.06
C ASP A 206 18.49 10.58 1.04
N TYR A 207 19.49 10.78 1.90
CA TYR A 207 20.65 9.88 2.04
C TYR A 207 20.43 8.78 3.09
N ASN A 208 19.35 8.88 3.88
CA ASN A 208 18.99 7.90 4.91
C ASN A 208 17.48 7.64 4.90
N PRO A 209 16.93 7.16 3.77
CA PRO A 209 15.49 6.93 3.64
C PRO A 209 15.01 5.87 4.63
N SER A 210 13.75 5.96 5.03
CA SER A 210 13.12 4.92 5.82
C SER A 210 12.98 3.63 4.99
N GLN A 211 12.91 2.47 5.67
CA GLN A 211 12.65 1.20 4.98
C GLN A 211 11.30 1.27 4.23
N ALA A 212 10.29 1.88 4.83
CA ALA A 212 8.97 2.04 4.20
C ALA A 212 9.00 2.86 2.90
N ASP A 213 9.84 3.91 2.83
CA ASP A 213 9.99 4.69 1.59
C ASP A 213 10.68 3.86 0.49
N ASN A 214 11.70 3.07 0.86
CA ASN A 214 12.37 2.15 -0.08
C ASN A 214 11.40 1.07 -0.56
N ASP A 215 10.65 0.45 0.35
CA ASP A 215 9.68 -0.60 0.02
C ASP A 215 8.60 -0.06 -0.93
N ALA A 216 8.09 1.15 -0.71
CA ALA A 216 7.09 1.77 -1.58
C ALA A 216 7.59 1.97 -3.02
N VAL A 217 8.88 2.30 -3.21
CA VAL A 217 9.48 2.42 -4.55
C VAL A 217 9.57 1.05 -5.23
N VAL A 218 10.02 0.04 -4.48
CA VAL A 218 10.16 -1.34 -4.98
C VAL A 218 8.78 -1.92 -5.33
N GLU A 219 7.80 -1.81 -4.41
CA GLU A 219 6.42 -2.28 -4.63
C GLU A 219 5.79 -1.65 -5.86
N GLY A 220 5.99 -0.32 -6.05
CA GLY A 220 5.49 0.37 -7.24
C GLY A 220 6.05 -0.20 -8.55
N LEU A 221 7.32 -0.58 -8.56
CA LEU A 221 7.97 -1.21 -9.70
C LEU A 221 7.48 -2.66 -9.91
N VAL A 222 7.37 -3.43 -8.83
CA VAL A 222 6.86 -4.83 -8.88
C VAL A 222 5.46 -4.88 -9.48
N VAL A 223 4.53 -4.04 -9.00
CA VAL A 223 3.17 -3.96 -9.57
C VAL A 223 3.18 -3.64 -11.07
N HIS A 224 4.12 -2.81 -11.53
CA HIS A 224 4.28 -2.51 -12.95
C HIS A 224 4.76 -3.74 -13.73
N TYR A 225 5.75 -4.47 -13.22
CA TYR A 225 6.26 -5.69 -13.85
C TYR A 225 5.20 -6.80 -13.91
N GLU A 226 4.48 -7.04 -12.82
CA GLU A 226 3.42 -8.07 -12.76
C GLU A 226 2.35 -7.86 -13.82
N ARG A 227 1.98 -6.60 -14.10
CA ARG A 227 1.01 -6.27 -15.17
C ARG A 227 1.51 -6.59 -16.56
N GLN A 228 2.83 -6.59 -16.80
CA GLN A 228 3.43 -6.80 -18.12
C GLN A 228 3.89 -8.23 -18.32
N MET A 229 4.43 -8.86 -17.30
CA MET A 229 5.17 -10.12 -17.37
C MET A 229 4.55 -11.26 -16.56
N GLY A 230 3.50 -10.97 -15.75
CA GLY A 230 2.94 -11.91 -14.77
C GLY A 230 3.75 -11.94 -13.46
N GLU A 231 3.44 -12.88 -12.59
CA GLU A 231 4.12 -12.99 -11.30
C GLU A 231 5.63 -13.16 -11.47
N PRO A 232 6.45 -12.36 -10.76
CA PRO A 232 7.92 -12.50 -10.80
C PRO A 232 8.32 -13.90 -10.35
N ARG A 233 9.23 -14.52 -11.08
CA ARG A 233 9.84 -15.80 -10.69
C ARG A 233 11.13 -15.60 -9.90
N ASP A 234 11.30 -14.43 -9.31
CA ASP A 234 12.51 -14.07 -8.55
C ASP A 234 12.70 -15.04 -7.40
N ARG A 235 13.74 -15.83 -7.48
CA ARG A 235 14.18 -16.74 -6.44
C ARG A 235 15.66 -16.55 -6.24
N GLU A 236 16.08 -16.45 -5.00
CA GLU A 236 17.48 -16.45 -4.65
C GLU A 236 18.05 -17.87 -4.72
N LEU A 237 19.27 -17.98 -5.22
CA LEU A 237 20.05 -19.21 -5.24
C LEU A 237 21.38 -18.99 -4.55
N SER A 238 21.70 -19.82 -3.57
CA SER A 238 23.01 -19.84 -2.94
C SER A 238 23.62 -21.24 -3.03
N VAL A 239 24.87 -21.31 -3.48
CA VAL A 239 25.66 -22.53 -3.55
C VAL A 239 26.90 -22.36 -2.69
N PHE A 240 27.18 -23.30 -1.76
CA PHE A 240 28.27 -23.17 -0.80
C PHE A 240 29.31 -24.30 -0.94
N LEU A 241 30.56 -23.93 -0.82
CA LEU A 241 31.70 -24.85 -0.61
C LEU A 241 31.96 -24.92 0.89
N LYS A 242 31.66 -26.07 1.53
CA LYS A 242 31.83 -26.29 2.97
C LYS A 242 32.77 -27.41 3.26
N ASN A 243 33.49 -27.33 4.38
CA ASN A 243 34.24 -28.46 4.92
C ASN A 243 33.34 -29.39 5.76
N ASN A 244 33.94 -30.48 6.29
CA ASN A 244 33.23 -31.47 7.12
C ASN A 244 32.72 -30.91 8.47
N LEU A 245 33.15 -29.71 8.87
CA LEU A 245 32.72 -29.01 10.08
C LEU A 245 31.59 -27.99 9.76
N GLY A 246 31.19 -27.87 8.48
CA GLY A 246 30.15 -26.92 8.03
C GLY A 246 30.68 -25.50 7.77
N GLU A 247 31.99 -25.27 7.90
CA GLU A 247 32.60 -23.96 7.66
C GLU A 247 32.64 -23.63 6.16
N ILE A 248 32.35 -22.39 5.78
CA ILE A 248 32.29 -21.93 4.38
C ILE A 248 33.68 -21.51 3.88
N PHE A 249 34.15 -22.13 2.82
CA PHE A 249 35.39 -21.84 2.11
C PHE A 249 35.21 -21.30 0.71
N GLY A 250 33.95 -21.13 0.27
CA GLY A 250 33.60 -20.53 -1.00
C GLY A 250 32.09 -20.55 -1.17
N GLY A 251 31.59 -19.82 -2.15
CA GLY A 251 30.17 -19.80 -2.48
C GLY A 251 29.87 -18.95 -3.68
N LEU A 252 28.65 -19.12 -4.15
CA LEU A 252 28.03 -18.36 -5.22
C LEU A 252 26.66 -17.92 -4.74
N GLN A 253 26.31 -16.67 -5.02
CA GLN A 253 24.98 -16.12 -4.83
C GLN A 253 24.46 -15.63 -6.18
N ALA A 254 23.22 -15.93 -6.46
CA ALA A 254 22.56 -15.60 -7.72
C ALA A 254 21.06 -15.41 -7.48
N HIS A 255 20.39 -14.77 -8.42
CA HIS A 255 18.93 -14.75 -8.48
C HIS A 255 18.46 -15.15 -9.88
N PHE A 256 17.23 -15.65 -9.94
CA PHE A 256 16.57 -15.96 -11.20
C PHE A 256 15.87 -14.71 -11.70
N ASP A 257 16.14 -14.33 -12.94
CA ASP A 257 15.50 -13.21 -13.62
C ASP A 257 14.89 -13.74 -14.94
N ALA A 258 13.57 -13.92 -14.93
CA ALA A 258 12.81 -14.51 -16.04
C ALA A 258 13.42 -15.83 -16.55
N GLU A 259 14.01 -15.82 -17.74
CA GLU A 259 14.65 -16.99 -18.38
C GLU A 259 16.17 -17.02 -18.17
N SER A 260 16.69 -16.26 -17.21
CA SER A 260 18.13 -16.17 -16.93
C SER A 260 18.42 -16.37 -15.45
N VAL A 261 19.62 -16.82 -15.12
CA VAL A 261 20.19 -16.72 -13.80
C VAL A 261 21.26 -15.65 -13.80
N TYR A 262 21.16 -14.68 -12.88
CA TYR A 262 22.18 -13.65 -12.70
C TYR A 262 23.07 -13.99 -11.51
N VAL A 263 24.37 -14.24 -11.77
CA VAL A 263 25.37 -14.53 -10.73
C VAL A 263 25.94 -13.22 -10.21
N GLU A 264 25.60 -12.88 -8.98
CA GLU A 264 26.02 -11.63 -8.32
C GLU A 264 27.38 -11.76 -7.65
N VAL A 265 27.59 -12.88 -6.96
CA VAL A 265 28.80 -13.13 -6.16
C VAL A 265 29.33 -14.52 -6.44
N LEU A 266 30.62 -14.61 -6.71
CA LEU A 266 31.36 -15.87 -6.71
C LEU A 266 32.71 -15.68 -5.97
N TRP A 267 32.88 -16.42 -4.88
CA TRP A 267 34.08 -16.32 -4.07
C TRP A 267 34.60 -17.71 -3.68
N VAL A 268 35.91 -17.86 -3.72
CA VAL A 268 36.63 -19.05 -3.21
C VAL A 268 37.84 -18.59 -2.37
N ASN A 269 37.98 -19.19 -1.20
CA ASN A 269 39.11 -18.94 -0.30
C ASN A 269 40.44 -19.10 -1.04
N GLU A 270 41.41 -18.23 -0.78
CA GLU A 270 42.66 -18.16 -1.51
C GLU A 270 43.41 -19.46 -1.53
N THR A 271 43.43 -20.22 -0.41
CA THR A 271 44.10 -21.51 -0.28
C THR A 271 43.51 -22.63 -1.16
N LEU A 272 42.25 -22.41 -1.64
CA LEU A 272 41.49 -23.34 -2.47
C LEU A 272 41.37 -22.89 -3.94
N ARG A 273 41.87 -21.71 -4.28
CA ARG A 273 41.87 -21.22 -5.67
C ARG A 273 42.72 -22.11 -6.60
N LYS A 274 42.45 -22.06 -7.89
CA LYS A 274 43.09 -22.86 -8.96
C LYS A 274 42.98 -24.40 -8.77
N LYS A 275 42.08 -24.87 -7.88
CA LYS A 275 41.77 -26.30 -7.66
C LYS A 275 40.43 -26.73 -8.27
N GLY A 276 39.81 -25.88 -9.13
CA GLY A 276 38.56 -26.19 -9.82
C GLY A 276 37.27 -25.91 -9.03
N TYR A 277 37.34 -25.47 -7.78
CA TYR A 277 36.12 -25.22 -6.97
C TYR A 277 35.22 -24.10 -7.49
N GLY A 278 35.79 -23.04 -8.07
CA GLY A 278 35.00 -21.99 -8.72
C GLY A 278 34.17 -22.53 -9.89
N THR A 279 34.78 -23.39 -10.72
CA THR A 279 34.07 -24.07 -11.81
C THR A 279 32.98 -25.02 -11.29
N GLN A 280 33.21 -25.71 -10.18
CA GLN A 280 32.19 -26.58 -9.57
C GLN A 280 31.00 -25.76 -9.03
N LEU A 281 31.25 -24.61 -8.39
CA LEU A 281 30.21 -23.73 -7.87
C LEU A 281 29.35 -23.18 -8.99
N ILE A 282 29.97 -22.67 -10.07
CA ILE A 282 29.21 -22.08 -11.18
C ILE A 282 28.42 -23.14 -11.94
N ASN A 283 29.02 -24.32 -12.17
CA ASN A 283 28.30 -25.43 -12.82
C ASN A 283 27.11 -25.90 -11.98
N ALA A 284 27.21 -25.95 -10.66
CA ALA A 284 26.11 -26.31 -9.80
C ALA A 284 24.95 -25.30 -9.89
N ALA A 285 25.25 -24.00 -9.92
CA ALA A 285 24.26 -22.96 -10.11
C ALA A 285 23.61 -23.02 -11.49
N GLU A 286 24.38 -23.22 -12.56
CA GLU A 286 23.88 -23.37 -13.93
C GLU A 286 22.98 -24.60 -14.08
N GLN A 287 23.35 -25.73 -13.49
CA GLN A 287 22.51 -26.93 -13.52
C GLN A 287 21.18 -26.74 -12.79
N GLU A 288 21.20 -26.00 -11.69
CA GLU A 288 19.96 -25.64 -10.99
C GLU A 288 19.11 -24.67 -11.81
N ALA A 289 19.74 -23.70 -12.48
CA ALA A 289 19.08 -22.75 -13.36
C ALA A 289 18.39 -23.46 -14.54
N ILE A 290 19.04 -24.44 -15.17
CA ILE A 290 18.44 -25.26 -16.24
C ILE A 290 17.17 -25.98 -15.75
N LYS A 291 17.18 -26.56 -14.54
CA LYS A 291 16.00 -27.21 -13.96
C LYS A 291 14.84 -26.24 -13.75
N HIS A 292 15.14 -24.98 -13.54
CA HIS A 292 14.13 -23.90 -13.40
C HIS A 292 13.76 -23.26 -14.73
N GLY A 293 14.27 -23.76 -15.85
CA GLY A 293 13.93 -23.31 -17.21
C GLY A 293 14.71 -22.09 -17.68
N CYS A 294 15.82 -21.75 -17.04
CA CYS A 294 16.70 -20.70 -17.53
C CYS A 294 17.42 -21.14 -18.81
N ALA A 295 17.47 -20.25 -19.79
CA ALA A 295 18.19 -20.43 -21.06
C ALA A 295 19.58 -19.77 -21.06
N SER A 296 19.87 -18.94 -20.06
CA SER A 296 21.17 -18.26 -19.98
C SER A 296 21.62 -17.99 -18.55
N SER A 297 22.95 -17.87 -18.37
CA SER A 297 23.60 -17.38 -17.18
C SER A 297 24.28 -16.05 -17.49
N ILE A 298 24.08 -15.07 -16.66
CA ILE A 298 24.60 -13.70 -16.82
C ILE A 298 25.42 -13.35 -15.57
N THR A 299 26.49 -12.61 -15.75
CA THR A 299 27.29 -12.07 -14.65
C THR A 299 28.05 -10.83 -15.09
N ASP A 300 28.61 -10.12 -14.14
CA ASP A 300 29.61 -9.09 -14.43
C ASP A 300 30.84 -9.22 -13.51
N THR A 301 31.95 -8.68 -13.96
CA THR A 301 33.21 -8.70 -13.21
C THR A 301 34.01 -7.43 -13.48
N TRP A 302 34.93 -7.13 -12.58
CA TRP A 302 35.87 -6.03 -12.77
C TRP A 302 37.06 -6.45 -13.62
N SER A 303 37.64 -5.52 -14.37
CA SER A 303 38.83 -5.80 -15.21
C SER A 303 40.05 -6.31 -14.43
N PHE A 304 40.11 -6.08 -13.12
CA PHE A 304 41.15 -6.60 -12.24
C PHE A 304 40.78 -7.96 -11.55
N GLN A 305 39.58 -8.49 -11.79
CA GLN A 305 39.11 -9.74 -11.17
C GLN A 305 39.28 -10.94 -12.10
N ALA A 306 38.17 -11.55 -12.50
CA ALA A 306 38.19 -12.93 -12.99
C ALA A 306 37.54 -13.09 -14.39
N GLU A 307 37.67 -12.12 -15.31
CA GLU A 307 37.12 -12.25 -16.67
C GLU A 307 37.55 -13.56 -17.33
N GLU A 308 38.85 -13.88 -17.30
CA GLU A 308 39.37 -15.10 -17.91
C GLU A 308 38.80 -16.39 -17.30
N PHE A 309 38.40 -16.36 -16.04
CA PHE A 309 37.76 -17.52 -15.40
C PHE A 309 36.39 -17.77 -16.05
N TYR A 310 35.59 -16.74 -16.26
CA TYR A 310 34.28 -16.88 -16.91
C TYR A 310 34.44 -17.31 -18.37
N LEU A 311 35.34 -16.69 -19.11
CA LEU A 311 35.62 -17.11 -20.51
C LEU A 311 36.00 -18.60 -20.61
N LYS A 312 36.84 -19.11 -19.69
CA LYS A 312 37.19 -20.55 -19.62
C LYS A 312 36.01 -21.44 -19.23
N ASN A 313 34.98 -20.90 -18.60
CA ASN A 313 33.76 -21.63 -18.26
C ASN A 313 32.67 -21.47 -19.32
N GLY A 314 32.98 -20.93 -20.51
CA GLY A 314 32.08 -20.83 -21.65
C GLY A 314 31.21 -19.58 -21.68
N TYR A 315 31.55 -18.57 -20.89
CA TYR A 315 30.92 -17.27 -21.00
C TYR A 315 31.49 -16.45 -22.16
N GLU A 316 30.69 -15.63 -22.76
CA GLU A 316 31.06 -14.68 -23.80
C GLU A 316 30.93 -13.26 -23.27
N ARG A 317 31.85 -12.39 -23.69
CA ARG A 317 31.82 -10.97 -23.33
C ARG A 317 30.74 -10.26 -24.10
N MET A 318 29.79 -9.66 -23.40
CA MET A 318 28.67 -8.90 -23.98
C MET A 318 28.97 -7.41 -24.09
N GLY A 319 29.75 -6.87 -23.18
CA GLY A 319 30.08 -5.45 -23.16
C GLY A 319 31.03 -5.05 -22.05
N GLU A 320 31.42 -3.79 -22.08
CA GLU A 320 32.32 -3.19 -21.09
C GLU A 320 31.93 -1.72 -20.84
N ILE A 321 31.94 -1.32 -19.56
CA ILE A 321 31.88 0.08 -19.17
C ILE A 321 33.27 0.47 -18.70
N LYS A 322 34.00 1.27 -19.51
CA LYS A 322 35.35 1.75 -19.20
C LYS A 322 35.30 2.81 -18.11
N ASN A 323 36.38 2.82 -17.28
CA ASN A 323 36.54 3.81 -16.20
C ASN A 323 35.33 3.89 -15.28
N TYR A 324 34.69 2.74 -15.01
CA TYR A 324 33.52 2.66 -14.14
C TYR A 324 33.90 2.96 -12.68
N TRP A 325 35.07 2.51 -12.24
CA TRP A 325 35.65 2.79 -10.93
C TRP A 325 37.14 3.08 -11.10
N TYR A 326 37.52 4.34 -11.05
CA TYR A 326 38.84 4.83 -11.44
C TYR A 326 39.19 4.33 -12.86
N GLU A 327 40.40 3.72 -13.05
CA GLU A 327 40.84 3.13 -14.33
C GLU A 327 40.24 1.73 -14.61
N HIS A 328 39.46 1.17 -13.70
CA HIS A 328 38.92 -0.17 -13.83
C HIS A 328 37.59 -0.20 -14.60
N SER A 329 37.46 -1.16 -15.48
CA SER A 329 36.24 -1.40 -16.26
C SER A 329 35.34 -2.44 -15.57
N ARG A 330 34.03 -2.33 -15.80
CA ARG A 330 33.04 -3.38 -15.50
C ARG A 330 32.70 -4.13 -16.78
N ILE A 331 32.86 -5.44 -16.77
CA ILE A 331 32.77 -6.33 -17.91
C ILE A 331 31.56 -7.23 -17.71
N PHE A 332 30.64 -7.22 -18.66
CA PHE A 332 29.42 -8.02 -18.64
C PHE A 332 29.60 -9.28 -19.48
N LEU A 333 29.18 -10.41 -18.95
CA LEU A 333 29.37 -11.72 -19.56
C LEU A 333 28.07 -12.51 -19.54
N LYS A 334 27.88 -13.34 -20.59
CA LYS A 334 26.71 -14.21 -20.74
C LYS A 334 27.14 -15.58 -21.26
N LYS A 335 26.42 -16.61 -20.82
CA LYS A 335 26.55 -17.99 -21.32
C LYS A 335 25.17 -18.55 -21.64
N ALA A 336 25.00 -19.20 -22.78
CA ALA A 336 23.82 -20.03 -23.06
C ALA A 336 23.89 -21.31 -22.24
N LEU A 337 22.78 -21.72 -21.64
CA LEU A 337 22.66 -22.92 -20.80
C LEU A 337 22.03 -24.08 -21.54
#